data_21f523b81e5b6cda29561d90368c726b
#
_entry.id   21f523b81e5b6cda29561d90368c726b
#
_cell.length_a   1.000
_cell.length_b   1.000
_cell.length_c   1.000
_cell.angle_alpha   90.00
_cell.angle_beta   90.00
_cell.angle_gamma   90.00
#
_symmetry.space_group_name_H-M   'P 1'
#
loop_
_entity.id
_entity.type
_entity.pdbx_description
1 polymer ?
#
loop_
_entity_poly.entity_id
_entity_poly.type
_entity_poly.pdbx_seq_one_letter_code
_entity_poly.pdbx_strand_id
1 'polypeptide(L)'
;VIVIEKEACFGGTTAFSGGVLWVPGTRHGGNDSQAAAMTYLRNETGACFDAAGVEAFLRYAPQMVEFFERETAVKFVPTLYPDYHPQVEGGVDVGRSIL
;
A
#
# COMPACT_ATOMS: atom_id res chain seq x y z
N VAL A 1 -21.22 8.45 -10.56
CA VAL A 1 -20.20 7.38 -10.45
C VAL A 1 -20.74 6.12 -11.10
N ILE A 2 -19.95 5.49 -11.94
CA ILE A 2 -20.28 4.21 -12.57
C ILE A 2 -19.24 3.18 -12.09
N VAL A 3 -19.71 2.03 -11.62
CA VAL A 3 -18.85 0.90 -11.27
C VAL A 3 -19.01 -0.15 -12.36
N ILE A 4 -17.90 -0.56 -12.96
CA ILE A 4 -17.86 -1.58 -14.02
C ILE A 4 -17.18 -2.82 -13.43
N GLU A 5 -17.84 -3.96 -13.55
CA GLU A 5 -17.34 -5.26 -13.11
C GLU A 5 -17.57 -6.30 -14.20
N LYS A 6 -16.60 -7.15 -14.46
CA LYS A 6 -16.69 -8.25 -15.44
C LYS A 6 -17.36 -9.51 -14.89
N GLU A 7 -17.35 -9.67 -13.57
CA GLU A 7 -17.93 -10.83 -12.88
C GLU A 7 -19.35 -10.55 -12.39
N ALA A 8 -20.07 -11.60 -12.00
CA ALA A 8 -21.43 -11.49 -11.46
C ALA A 8 -21.52 -10.74 -10.12
N CYS A 9 -20.39 -10.70 -9.36
CA CYS A 9 -20.27 -10.01 -8.08
C CYS A 9 -19.10 -9.04 -8.14
N PHE A 10 -19.30 -7.82 -7.68
CA PHE A 10 -18.25 -6.82 -7.60
C PHE A 10 -17.31 -7.04 -6.40
N GLY A 11 -16.11 -6.48 -6.48
CA GLY A 11 -15.16 -6.41 -5.37
C GLY A 11 -13.86 -7.16 -5.57
N GLY A 12 -13.85 -8.24 -6.38
CA GLY A 12 -12.64 -8.99 -6.70
C GLY A 12 -11.88 -9.45 -5.47
N THR A 13 -10.56 -9.43 -5.53
CA THR A 13 -9.66 -9.82 -4.43
C THR A 13 -9.81 -8.91 -3.20
N THR A 14 -10.15 -7.66 -3.39
CA THR A 14 -10.36 -6.72 -2.30
C THR A 14 -11.50 -7.16 -1.37
N ALA A 15 -12.57 -7.75 -1.92
CA ALA A 15 -13.68 -8.25 -1.14
C ALA A 15 -13.31 -9.42 -0.20
N PHE A 16 -12.23 -10.13 -0.50
CA PHE A 16 -11.70 -11.23 0.31
C PHE A 16 -10.59 -10.79 1.27
N SER A 17 -10.10 -9.55 1.15
CA SER A 17 -9.03 -9.04 1.99
C SER A 17 -9.53 -8.70 3.40
N GLY A 18 -8.59 -8.60 4.35
CA GLY A 18 -8.86 -8.08 5.70
C GLY A 18 -9.06 -6.56 5.75
N GLY A 19 -9.05 -5.86 4.61
CA GLY A 19 -9.25 -4.41 4.54
C GLY A 19 -7.98 -3.59 4.80
N VAL A 20 -6.84 -4.22 5.09
CA VAL A 20 -5.57 -3.52 5.30
C VAL A 20 -5.00 -3.06 3.96
N LEU A 21 -4.60 -1.81 3.89
CA LEU A 21 -3.85 -1.25 2.79
C LEU A 21 -2.37 -1.15 3.17
N TRP A 22 -1.49 -1.63 2.29
CA TRP A 22 -0.05 -1.44 2.43
C TRP A 22 0.37 -0.24 1.58
N VAL A 23 0.68 0.88 2.21
CA VAL A 23 1.00 2.15 1.53
C VAL A 23 2.17 2.84 2.21
N PRO A 24 3.41 2.59 1.75
CA PRO A 24 4.58 3.29 2.25
C PRO A 24 4.53 4.80 1.98
N GLY A 25 5.19 5.58 2.82
CA GLY A 25 5.37 7.01 2.61
C GLY A 25 4.13 7.85 2.91
N THR A 26 3.12 7.31 3.59
CA THR A 26 2.01 8.10 4.11
C THR A 26 2.43 8.89 5.35
N ARG A 27 1.64 9.91 5.71
CA ARG A 27 1.81 10.65 6.98
C ARG A 27 1.69 9.76 8.22
N HIS A 28 1.10 8.58 8.08
CA HIS A 28 0.94 7.58 9.15
C HIS A 28 2.21 6.74 9.36
N GLY A 29 3.13 6.74 8.39
CA GLY A 29 4.30 5.85 8.34
C GLY A 29 5.56 6.36 9.04
N GLY A 30 5.54 7.53 9.67
CA GLY A 30 6.71 8.06 10.36
C GLY A 30 7.88 8.36 9.41
N ASN A 31 9.05 7.78 9.70
CA ASN A 31 10.29 8.06 8.96
C ASN A 31 10.57 7.08 7.80
N ASP A 32 9.58 6.40 7.27
CA ASP A 32 9.77 5.50 6.14
C ASP A 32 10.20 6.27 4.88
N SER A 33 10.98 5.61 4.02
CA SER A 33 11.45 6.20 2.77
C SER A 33 10.96 5.43 1.55
N GLN A 34 10.68 6.14 0.47
CA GLN A 34 10.34 5.49 -0.81
C GLN A 34 11.47 4.58 -1.31
N ALA A 35 12.72 4.95 -1.04
CA ALA A 35 13.88 4.13 -1.43
C ALA A 35 13.90 2.79 -0.70
N ALA A 36 13.62 2.78 0.60
CA ALA A 36 13.51 1.55 1.38
C ALA A 36 12.35 0.68 0.90
N ALA A 37 11.18 1.27 0.66
CA ALA A 37 10.03 0.56 0.13
C ALA A 37 10.28 -0.02 -1.28
N MET A 38 10.98 0.71 -2.14
CA MET A 38 11.41 0.23 -3.47
C MET A 38 12.35 -0.98 -3.36
N THR A 39 13.33 -0.90 -2.45
CA THR A 39 14.27 -2.00 -2.19
C THR A 39 13.54 -3.23 -1.67
N TYR A 40 12.64 -3.05 -0.71
CA TYR A 40 11.81 -4.12 -0.17
C TYR A 40 11.01 -4.81 -1.28
N LEU A 41 10.25 -4.06 -2.09
CA LEU A 41 9.45 -4.63 -3.15
C LEU A 41 10.28 -5.36 -4.21
N ARG A 42 11.47 -4.85 -4.53
CA ARG A 42 12.40 -5.52 -5.44
C ARG A 42 12.82 -6.89 -4.91
N ASN A 43 13.14 -6.95 -3.63
CA ASN A 43 13.57 -8.19 -2.98
C ASN A 43 12.42 -9.18 -2.83
N GLU A 44 11.21 -8.70 -2.47
CA GLU A 44 10.02 -9.53 -2.30
C GLU A 44 9.51 -10.13 -3.62
N THR A 45 9.50 -9.35 -4.68
CA THR A 45 8.91 -9.78 -5.95
C THR A 45 9.91 -10.45 -6.88
N GLY A 46 11.20 -10.30 -6.63
CA GLY A 46 12.26 -10.97 -7.38
C GLY A 46 12.11 -10.80 -8.90
N ALA A 47 11.99 -11.92 -9.61
CA ALA A 47 11.86 -11.91 -11.08
C ALA A 47 10.56 -11.25 -11.59
N CYS A 48 9.57 -11.06 -10.73
CA CYS A 48 8.30 -10.40 -11.07
C CYS A 48 8.33 -8.89 -10.81
N PHE A 49 9.50 -8.32 -10.48
CA PHE A 49 9.62 -6.89 -10.19
C PHE A 49 9.36 -6.02 -11.42
N ASP A 50 8.29 -5.24 -11.35
CA ASP A 50 7.97 -4.20 -12.34
C ASP A 50 8.37 -2.82 -11.79
N ALA A 51 9.52 -2.34 -12.20
CA ALA A 51 10.06 -1.07 -11.71
C ALA A 51 9.12 0.12 -11.98
N ALA A 52 8.52 0.19 -13.18
CA ALA A 52 7.64 1.29 -13.55
C ALA A 52 6.33 1.27 -12.76
N GLY A 53 5.73 0.10 -12.60
CA GLY A 53 4.52 -0.07 -11.80
C GLY A 53 4.75 0.23 -10.33
N VAL A 54 5.87 -0.26 -9.76
CA VAL A 54 6.24 0.00 -8.36
C VAL A 54 6.53 1.49 -8.13
N GLU A 55 7.25 2.15 -9.03
CA GLU A 55 7.50 3.59 -8.92
C GLU A 55 6.20 4.40 -8.96
N ALA A 56 5.31 4.08 -9.89
CA ALA A 56 3.99 4.71 -9.96
C ALA A 56 3.17 4.48 -8.68
N PHE A 57 3.15 3.25 -8.17
CA PHE A 57 2.48 2.92 -6.92
C PHE A 57 3.02 3.73 -5.73
N LEU A 58 4.34 3.71 -5.51
CA LEU A 58 4.97 4.43 -4.41
C LEU A 58 4.78 5.95 -4.49
N ARG A 59 4.63 6.46 -5.71
CA ARG A 59 4.38 7.89 -5.95
C ARG A 59 2.93 8.29 -5.68
N TYR A 60 1.96 7.49 -6.12
CA TYR A 60 0.57 7.90 -6.14
C TYR A 60 -0.28 7.33 -5.00
N ALA A 61 0.08 6.20 -4.42
CA ALA A 61 -0.70 5.60 -3.34
C ALA A 61 -0.76 6.48 -2.07
N PRO A 62 0.32 7.15 -1.63
CA PRO A 62 0.22 8.12 -0.53
C PRO A 62 -0.69 9.31 -0.85
N GLN A 63 -0.67 9.77 -2.10
CA GLN A 63 -1.56 10.86 -2.55
C GLN A 63 -3.03 10.44 -2.54
N MET A 64 -3.31 9.19 -2.88
CA MET A 64 -4.66 8.61 -2.79
C MET A 64 -5.16 8.61 -1.33
N VAL A 65 -4.32 8.17 -0.39
CA VAL A 65 -4.65 8.19 1.04
C VAL A 65 -4.96 9.61 1.50
N GLU A 66 -4.10 10.57 1.17
CA GLU A 66 -4.30 11.98 1.51
C GLU A 66 -5.59 12.56 0.89
N PHE A 67 -5.86 12.22 -0.37
CA PHE A 67 -7.06 12.66 -1.07
C PHE A 67 -8.33 12.16 -0.36
N PHE A 68 -8.41 10.87 -0.06
CA PHE A 68 -9.59 10.32 0.61
C PHE A 68 -9.81 10.91 2.01
N GLU A 69 -8.75 11.10 2.78
CA GLU A 69 -8.86 11.70 4.11
C GLU A 69 -9.28 13.17 4.09
N ARG A 70 -8.89 13.90 3.05
CA ARG A 70 -9.24 15.31 2.90
C ARG A 70 -10.62 15.53 2.31
N GLU A 71 -10.97 14.78 1.27
CA GLU A 71 -12.15 15.04 0.45
C GLU A 71 -13.38 14.18 0.85
N THR A 72 -13.20 13.22 1.75
CA THR A 72 -14.27 12.29 2.14
C THR A 72 -14.33 12.10 3.65
N ALA A 73 -15.31 11.31 4.12
CA ALA A 73 -15.43 10.90 5.51
C ALA A 73 -14.48 9.74 5.88
N VAL A 74 -13.72 9.19 4.92
CA VAL A 74 -12.76 8.11 5.18
C VAL A 74 -11.64 8.62 6.07
N LYS A 75 -11.31 7.83 7.09
CA LYS A 75 -10.17 8.07 7.98
C LYS A 75 -9.37 6.79 8.09
N PHE A 76 -8.13 6.86 7.69
CA PHE A 76 -7.23 5.72 7.82
C PHE A 76 -6.58 5.71 9.20
N VAL A 77 -6.41 4.50 9.74
CA VAL A 77 -5.78 4.27 11.05
C VAL A 77 -4.50 3.47 10.82
N PRO A 78 -3.35 3.95 11.29
CA PRO A 78 -2.11 3.17 11.20
C PRO A 78 -2.23 1.90 12.03
N THR A 79 -1.72 0.82 11.48
CA THR A 79 -1.63 -0.46 12.19
C THR A 79 -0.22 -0.68 12.72
N LEU A 80 -0.08 -1.61 13.66
CA LEU A 80 1.21 -2.06 14.17
C LEU A 80 1.71 -3.32 13.42
N TYR A 81 1.19 -3.57 12.21
CA TYR A 81 1.60 -4.73 11.44
C TYR A 81 2.94 -4.48 10.77
N PRO A 82 3.88 -5.44 10.89
CA PRO A 82 5.11 -5.41 10.11
C PRO A 82 4.84 -5.71 8.64
N ASP A 83 5.82 -5.45 7.80
CA ASP A 83 5.87 -6.04 6.48
C ASP A 83 5.84 -7.57 6.59
N TYR A 84 5.45 -8.29 5.52
CA TYR A 84 5.40 -9.77 5.55
C TYR A 84 6.75 -10.40 5.90
N HIS A 85 7.84 -9.81 5.42
CA HIS A 85 9.20 -10.22 5.71
C HIS A 85 10.03 -9.02 6.16
N PRO A 86 9.83 -8.52 7.38
CA PRO A 86 10.47 -7.29 7.85
C PRO A 86 12.00 -7.39 7.92
N GLN A 87 12.53 -8.63 7.98
CA GLN A 87 13.98 -8.91 7.96
C GLN A 87 14.63 -8.76 6.58
N VAL A 88 13.84 -8.66 5.50
CA VAL A 88 14.35 -8.43 4.16
C VAL A 88 14.81 -6.98 4.04
N GLU A 89 15.88 -6.75 3.30
CA GLU A 89 16.42 -5.40 3.10
C GLU A 89 15.34 -4.44 2.57
N GLY A 90 15.19 -3.32 3.24
CA GLY A 90 14.13 -2.35 2.98
C GLY A 90 12.80 -2.64 3.68
N GLY A 91 12.68 -3.79 4.38
CA GLY A 91 11.53 -4.10 5.22
C GLY A 91 11.47 -3.25 6.48
N VAL A 92 10.28 -3.12 7.06
CA VAL A 92 10.05 -2.38 8.30
C VAL A 92 9.08 -3.15 9.21
N ASP A 93 9.22 -2.91 10.52
CA ASP A 93 8.36 -3.53 11.52
C ASP A 93 6.99 -2.85 11.63
N VAL A 94 6.88 -1.59 11.24
CA VAL A 94 5.63 -0.81 11.31
C VAL A 94 5.64 0.35 10.31
N GLY A 95 4.47 0.92 10.05
CA GLY A 95 4.35 2.22 9.40
C GLY A 95 3.95 2.20 7.93
N ARG A 96 3.76 1.02 7.33
CA ARG A 96 3.30 0.90 5.94
C ARG A 96 1.87 0.41 5.80
N SER A 97 1.30 -0.16 6.85
CA SER A 97 -0.04 -0.73 6.84
C SER A 97 -1.03 0.19 7.54
N ILE A 98 -2.16 0.44 6.88
CA ILE A 98 -3.27 1.28 7.37
C ILE A 98 -4.61 0.57 7.15
N LEU A 99 -5.60 0.86 7.98
CA LEU A 99 -6.99 0.36 7.92
C LEU A 99 -7.95 1.51 7.63
#